data_62dc12cb47cb4566e3785c95164f8665
#
_entry.id   62dc12cb47cb4566e3785c95164f8665
#
_cell.length_a   1.000
_cell.length_b   1.000
_cell.length_c   1.000
_cell.angle_alpha   90.00
_cell.angle_beta   90.00
_cell.angle_gamma   90.00
#
_symmetry.space_group_name_H-M   'P 1'
#
loop_
_entity.id
_entity.type
_entity.pdbx_description
1 polymer ?
#
loop_
_entity_poly.entity_id
_entity_poly.type
_entity_poly.pdbx_seq_one_letter_code
_entity_poly.pdbx_strand_id
1 'polypeptide(L)'
;MNKKKRRLAVVLATVTGSAVLVLSGCSGKSEQTEKTLRVGVITYTQDDPFINGLTDELKAQLKAMENKERRIIVSTKSGNDDQQEQNEKVEEMIDAGCDVLCINLVDRTAPSRIVRMARNEDIPVIFFNREPVREDLMQWEKL
;
A
#
# COMPACT_ATOMS: atom_id res chain seq x y z
N MET A 1 3.74 14.01 -12.12
CA MET A 1 2.61 14.89 -12.49
C MET A 1 1.33 14.30 -11.91
N ASN A 2 0.80 14.93 -10.90
CA ASN A 2 -0.09 14.37 -9.88
C ASN A 2 -1.50 14.09 -10.43
N LYS A 3 -1.90 12.81 -10.57
CA LYS A 3 -3.20 12.38 -11.12
C LYS A 3 -4.42 12.61 -10.19
N LYS A 4 -4.21 13.12 -8.97
CA LYS A 4 -5.29 13.35 -7.98
C LYS A 4 -6.14 14.62 -8.20
N LYS A 5 -5.90 15.45 -9.23
CA LYS A 5 -6.60 16.74 -9.41
C LYS A 5 -7.63 16.81 -10.55
N ARG A 6 -8.16 15.70 -11.05
CA ARG A 6 -9.14 15.74 -12.14
C ARG A 6 -10.48 15.13 -11.75
N ARG A 7 -11.25 15.75 -10.87
CA ARG A 7 -12.72 15.64 -10.85
C ARG A 7 -13.34 16.86 -10.19
N LEU A 8 -13.39 17.97 -10.89
CA LEU A 8 -14.34 19.02 -10.61
C LEU A 8 -14.97 19.44 -11.94
N ALA A 9 -16.04 18.78 -12.31
CA ALA A 9 -16.93 19.24 -13.36
C ALA A 9 -18.15 19.90 -12.69
N VAL A 10 -18.20 21.20 -12.85
CA VAL A 10 -19.31 22.06 -12.44
C VAL A 10 -20.49 21.76 -13.36
N VAL A 11 -21.63 21.40 -12.80
CA VAL A 11 -22.92 21.50 -13.48
C VAL A 11 -23.75 22.55 -12.73
N LEU A 12 -23.87 23.72 -13.35
CA LEU A 12 -24.74 24.80 -12.93
C LEU A 12 -26.12 24.53 -13.57
N ALA A 13 -27.11 24.21 -12.77
CA ALA A 13 -28.50 24.25 -13.21
C ALA A 13 -29.36 24.93 -12.13
N THR A 14 -29.81 26.11 -12.45
CA THR A 14 -30.79 26.92 -11.69
C THR A 14 -32.17 26.33 -11.90
N VAL A 15 -32.91 26.05 -10.81
CA VAL A 15 -34.38 26.08 -10.81
C VAL A 15 -34.87 26.58 -9.46
N THR A 16 -35.65 27.63 -9.53
CA THR A 16 -36.40 28.29 -8.48
C THR A 16 -37.61 27.46 -8.06
N GLY A 17 -37.94 27.46 -6.77
CA GLY A 17 -39.32 27.26 -6.33
C GLY A 17 -39.54 26.40 -5.11
N SER A 18 -40.12 27.03 -4.10
CA SER A 18 -40.99 26.53 -3.03
C SER A 18 -40.35 25.90 -1.79
N ALA A 19 -40.49 26.67 -0.71
CA ALA A 19 -40.24 26.28 0.68
C ALA A 19 -41.23 25.19 1.15
N VAL A 20 -40.67 24.08 1.65
CA VAL A 20 -41.35 23.22 2.62
C VAL A 20 -40.34 22.93 3.73
N LEU A 21 -40.59 23.54 4.89
CA LEU A 21 -39.89 23.21 6.13
C LEU A 21 -40.38 21.84 6.62
N VAL A 22 -39.61 20.79 6.34
CA VAL A 22 -39.72 19.52 7.05
C VAL A 22 -38.53 19.42 7.99
N LEU A 23 -38.78 19.71 9.27
CA LEU A 23 -37.87 19.38 10.36
C LEU A 23 -37.84 17.84 10.53
N SER A 24 -37.07 17.17 9.69
CA SER A 24 -36.70 15.76 9.92
C SER A 24 -35.39 15.76 10.67
N GLY A 25 -35.47 15.43 11.97
CA GLY A 25 -34.31 15.20 12.82
C GLY A 25 -33.42 14.15 12.21
N CYS A 26 -32.30 14.55 11.61
CA CYS A 26 -31.19 13.67 11.30
C CYS A 26 -30.53 13.28 12.62
N SER A 27 -30.94 12.12 13.16
CA SER A 27 -30.12 11.37 14.09
C SER A 27 -28.84 11.00 13.34
N GLY A 28 -27.81 11.81 13.53
CA GLY A 28 -26.49 11.57 12.94
C GLY A 28 -25.87 10.30 13.55
N LYS A 29 -26.12 9.15 12.94
CA LYS A 29 -25.20 8.04 13.03
C LYS A 29 -23.92 8.55 12.36
N SER A 30 -22.90 8.82 13.15
CA SER A 30 -21.54 8.94 12.64
C SER A 30 -21.22 7.60 11.97
N GLU A 31 -21.26 7.56 10.63
CA GLU A 31 -20.66 6.47 9.89
C GLU A 31 -19.16 6.53 10.20
N GLN A 32 -18.71 5.65 11.08
CA GLN A 32 -17.29 5.39 11.28
C GLN A 32 -16.78 4.85 9.94
N THR A 33 -16.09 5.71 9.20
CA THR A 33 -15.46 5.32 7.94
C THR A 33 -14.33 4.35 8.26
N GLU A 34 -14.57 3.07 7.99
CA GLU A 34 -13.56 2.02 8.12
C GLU A 34 -12.34 2.38 7.27
N LYS A 35 -11.18 2.53 7.90
CA LYS A 35 -9.91 2.79 7.20
C LYS A 35 -9.34 1.46 6.72
N THR A 36 -9.14 1.34 5.41
CA THR A 36 -8.48 0.16 4.83
C THR A 36 -6.99 0.44 4.69
N LEU A 37 -6.16 -0.43 5.30
CA LEU A 37 -4.71 -0.49 5.11
C LEU A 37 -4.38 -1.60 4.12
N ARG A 38 -3.71 -1.28 3.02
CA ARG A 38 -3.28 -2.21 1.99
C ARG A 38 -1.79 -2.48 2.13
N VAL A 39 -1.44 -3.72 2.45
CA VAL A 39 -0.05 -4.17 2.64
C VAL A 39 0.36 -5.02 1.45
N GLY A 40 1.39 -4.59 0.72
CA GLY A 40 2.03 -5.37 -0.33
C GLY A 40 3.21 -6.15 0.25
N VAL A 41 3.22 -7.47 0.10
CA VAL A 41 4.34 -8.34 0.50
C VAL A 41 4.96 -8.92 -0.75
N ILE A 42 6.25 -8.67 -1.01
CA ILE A 42 6.96 -9.20 -2.16
C ILE A 42 8.15 -10.03 -1.68
N THR A 43 8.14 -11.32 -1.98
CA THR A 43 9.20 -12.26 -1.62
C THR A 43 10.21 -12.42 -2.74
N TYR A 44 11.44 -12.89 -2.43
CA TYR A 44 12.44 -13.18 -3.46
C TYR A 44 12.06 -14.38 -4.31
N THR A 45 11.43 -15.41 -3.70
CA THR A 45 10.93 -16.63 -4.37
C THR A 45 9.65 -17.12 -3.70
N GLN A 46 8.89 -17.97 -4.39
CA GLN A 46 7.75 -18.70 -3.83
C GLN A 46 8.11 -20.12 -3.42
N ASP A 47 9.34 -20.58 -3.73
CA ASP A 47 9.76 -21.97 -3.55
C ASP A 47 10.49 -22.21 -2.22
N ASP A 48 10.67 -21.18 -1.39
CA ASP A 48 11.29 -21.29 -0.08
C ASP A 48 10.23 -21.51 1.02
N PRO A 49 10.17 -22.73 1.62
CA PRO A 49 9.20 -23.03 2.69
C PRO A 49 9.34 -22.13 3.92
N PHE A 50 10.56 -21.68 4.26
CA PHE A 50 10.79 -20.77 5.37
C PHE A 50 10.17 -19.40 5.12
N ILE A 51 10.37 -18.85 3.92
CA ILE A 51 9.80 -17.56 3.52
C ILE A 51 8.28 -17.64 3.41
N ASN A 52 7.75 -18.76 2.91
CA ASN A 52 6.30 -19.00 2.88
C ASN A 52 5.71 -19.01 4.28
N GLY A 53 6.31 -19.74 5.22
CA GLY A 53 5.89 -19.78 6.62
C GLY A 53 5.95 -18.41 7.29
N LEU A 54 7.03 -17.65 7.06
CA LEU A 54 7.17 -16.28 7.58
C LEU A 54 6.10 -15.33 7.01
N THR A 55 5.82 -15.45 5.71
CA THR A 55 4.80 -14.63 5.04
C THR A 55 3.39 -14.97 5.54
N ASP A 56 3.09 -16.24 5.78
CA ASP A 56 1.80 -16.67 6.29
C ASP A 56 1.60 -16.21 7.74
N GLU A 57 2.64 -16.25 8.57
CA GLU A 57 2.60 -15.70 9.93
C GLU A 57 2.41 -14.18 9.91
N LEU A 58 3.11 -13.46 9.04
CA LEU A 58 2.91 -12.02 8.86
C LEU A 58 1.45 -11.70 8.50
N LYS A 59 0.85 -12.43 7.56
CA LYS A 59 -0.57 -12.28 7.20
C LYS A 59 -1.49 -12.52 8.39
N ALA A 60 -1.23 -13.58 9.15
CA ALA A 60 -2.04 -13.94 10.33
C ALA A 60 -1.98 -12.83 11.39
N GLN A 61 -0.80 -12.30 11.69
CA GLN A 61 -0.60 -11.23 12.65
C GLN A 61 -1.29 -9.93 12.18
N LEU A 62 -1.13 -9.55 10.93
CA LEU A 62 -1.79 -8.38 10.36
C LEU A 62 -3.32 -8.53 10.42
N LYS A 63 -3.84 -9.70 10.10
CA LYS A 63 -5.27 -10.00 10.21
C LYS A 63 -5.79 -9.89 11.65
N ALA A 64 -5.02 -10.34 12.63
CA ALA A 64 -5.36 -10.22 14.04
C ALA A 64 -5.40 -8.75 14.53
N MET A 65 -4.75 -7.82 13.82
CA MET A 65 -4.77 -6.38 14.13
C MET A 65 -5.99 -5.65 13.57
N GLU A 66 -6.85 -6.30 12.79
CA GLU A 66 -8.10 -5.71 12.30
C GLU A 66 -9.07 -5.43 13.45
N ASN A 67 -9.86 -4.38 13.29
CA ASN A 67 -10.92 -4.03 14.22
C ASN A 67 -12.04 -3.28 13.47
N LYS A 68 -13.05 -2.77 14.19
CA LYS A 68 -14.20 -2.06 13.59
C LYS A 68 -13.83 -0.77 12.85
N GLU A 69 -12.64 -0.21 13.12
CA GLU A 69 -12.17 1.05 12.54
C GLU A 69 -11.10 0.84 11.47
N ARG A 70 -10.50 -0.38 11.42
CA ARG A 70 -9.38 -0.71 10.53
C ARG A 70 -9.54 -2.09 9.93
N ARG A 71 -9.61 -2.13 8.61
CA ARG A 71 -9.49 -3.31 7.79
C ARG A 71 -8.07 -3.40 7.21
N ILE A 72 -7.49 -4.61 7.14
CA ILE A 72 -6.16 -4.83 6.57
C ILE A 72 -6.26 -5.81 5.41
N ILE A 73 -5.84 -5.38 4.23
CA ILE A 73 -5.77 -6.20 3.03
C ILE A 73 -4.30 -6.49 2.74
N VAL A 74 -3.91 -7.75 2.74
CA VAL A 74 -2.55 -8.18 2.43
C VAL A 74 -2.53 -8.85 1.06
N SER A 75 -1.73 -8.30 0.16
CA SER A 75 -1.46 -8.87 -1.16
C SER A 75 -0.04 -9.40 -1.22
N THR A 76 0.17 -10.59 -1.77
CA THR A 76 1.49 -11.22 -1.85
C THR A 76 1.87 -11.48 -3.30
N LYS A 77 3.12 -11.21 -3.67
CA LYS A 77 3.74 -11.52 -4.96
C LYS A 77 5.14 -12.07 -4.76
N SER A 78 5.68 -12.72 -5.78
CA SER A 78 7.06 -13.25 -5.80
C SER A 78 7.88 -12.57 -6.89
N GLY A 79 9.17 -12.37 -6.63
CA GLY A 79 10.15 -11.98 -7.64
C GLY A 79 10.72 -13.15 -8.42
N ASN A 80 10.36 -14.40 -8.06
CA ASN A 80 10.79 -15.64 -8.74
C ASN A 80 12.30 -15.71 -9.02
N ASP A 81 13.10 -15.29 -8.03
CA ASP A 81 14.56 -15.23 -8.08
C ASP A 81 15.12 -14.26 -9.16
N ASP A 82 14.29 -13.41 -9.73
CA ASP A 82 14.66 -12.38 -10.70
C ASP A 82 14.40 -10.97 -10.15
N GLN A 83 15.46 -10.14 -10.07
CA GLN A 83 15.36 -8.79 -9.54
C GLN A 83 14.54 -7.85 -10.43
N GLN A 84 14.55 -8.07 -11.75
CA GLN A 84 13.73 -7.27 -12.66
C GLN A 84 12.26 -7.61 -12.48
N GLU A 85 11.92 -8.89 -12.39
CA GLU A 85 10.56 -9.32 -12.10
C GLU A 85 10.10 -8.78 -10.72
N GLN A 86 10.96 -8.84 -9.70
CA GLN A 86 10.64 -8.24 -8.40
C GLN A 86 10.32 -6.75 -8.51
N ASN A 87 11.09 -5.99 -9.29
CA ASN A 87 10.82 -4.56 -9.52
C ASN A 87 9.46 -4.33 -10.19
N GLU A 88 9.08 -5.18 -11.15
CA GLU A 88 7.77 -5.12 -11.81
C GLU A 88 6.63 -5.43 -10.82
N LYS A 89 6.83 -6.42 -9.93
CA LYS A 89 5.84 -6.73 -8.87
C LYS A 89 5.69 -5.61 -7.87
N VAL A 90 6.74 -4.88 -7.56
CA VAL A 90 6.67 -3.67 -6.73
C VAL A 90 5.83 -2.58 -7.42
N GLU A 91 6.07 -2.32 -8.71
CA GLU A 91 5.30 -1.35 -9.49
C GLU A 91 3.81 -1.73 -9.54
N GLU A 92 3.48 -3.01 -9.79
CA GLU A 92 2.11 -3.52 -9.74
C GLU A 92 1.43 -3.30 -8.38
N MET A 93 2.16 -3.45 -7.25
CA MET A 93 1.62 -3.23 -5.90
C MET A 93 1.38 -1.74 -5.63
N ILE A 94 2.27 -0.88 -6.11
CA ILE A 94 2.12 0.58 -6.04
C ILE A 94 0.88 1.01 -6.83
N ASP A 95 0.74 0.53 -8.06
CA ASP A 95 -0.41 0.83 -8.93
C ASP A 95 -1.74 0.30 -8.34
N ALA A 96 -1.70 -0.81 -7.62
CA ALA A 96 -2.84 -1.36 -6.89
C ALA A 96 -3.22 -0.53 -5.63
N GLY A 97 -2.44 0.48 -5.30
CA GLY A 97 -2.69 1.41 -4.20
C GLY A 97 -2.32 0.82 -2.83
N CYS A 98 -1.23 0.06 -2.73
CA CYS A 98 -0.68 -0.35 -1.45
C CYS A 98 -0.23 0.87 -0.64
N ASP A 99 -0.51 0.85 0.66
CA ASP A 99 -0.12 1.91 1.62
C ASP A 99 1.25 1.65 2.24
N VAL A 100 1.73 0.40 2.19
CA VAL A 100 3.05 -0.03 2.70
C VAL A 100 3.53 -1.25 1.92
N LEU A 101 4.84 -1.35 1.71
CA LEU A 101 5.49 -2.48 1.05
C LEU A 101 6.43 -3.20 2.02
N CYS A 102 6.26 -4.52 2.15
CA CYS A 102 7.18 -5.42 2.86
C CYS A 102 7.96 -6.23 1.82
N ILE A 103 9.27 -6.04 1.75
CA ILE A 103 10.11 -6.59 0.69
C ILE A 103 11.16 -7.54 1.26
N ASN A 104 11.19 -8.76 0.74
CA ASN A 104 12.29 -9.70 0.89
C ASN A 104 13.07 -9.73 -0.43
N LEU A 105 14.26 -9.12 -0.46
CA LEU A 105 14.98 -8.82 -1.70
C LEU A 105 15.49 -10.06 -2.44
N VAL A 106 15.39 -10.06 -3.76
CA VAL A 106 16.11 -10.99 -4.63
C VAL A 106 17.60 -10.65 -4.60
N ASP A 107 17.95 -9.41 -4.94
CA ASP A 107 19.33 -8.91 -4.88
C ASP A 107 19.46 -7.82 -3.80
N ARG A 108 20.21 -8.13 -2.76
CA ARG A 108 20.47 -7.22 -1.63
C ARG A 108 21.33 -6.01 -2.01
N THR A 109 21.98 -6.05 -3.17
CA THR A 109 22.82 -4.96 -3.70
C THR A 109 22.10 -4.07 -4.70
N ALA A 110 20.84 -4.38 -5.08
CA ALA A 110 20.09 -3.65 -6.09
C ALA A 110 18.73 -3.07 -5.62
N PRO A 111 18.60 -2.56 -4.38
CA PRO A 111 17.32 -2.07 -3.85
C PRO A 111 16.91 -0.70 -4.40
N SER A 112 17.83 0.04 -5.04
CA SER A 112 17.66 1.46 -5.38
C SER A 112 16.44 1.77 -6.24
N ARG A 113 16.06 0.86 -7.18
CA ARG A 113 14.88 1.04 -8.01
C ARG A 113 13.60 0.94 -7.18
N ILE A 114 13.50 -0.06 -6.33
CA ILE A 114 12.37 -0.28 -5.42
C ILE A 114 12.15 0.94 -4.52
N VAL A 115 13.23 1.41 -3.89
CA VAL A 115 13.18 2.56 -2.98
C VAL A 115 12.74 3.83 -3.70
N ARG A 116 13.26 4.09 -4.91
CA ARG A 116 12.83 5.26 -5.70
C ARG A 116 11.36 5.19 -6.08
N MET A 117 10.87 4.03 -6.54
CA MET A 117 9.45 3.87 -6.90
C MET A 117 8.55 4.16 -5.71
N ALA A 118 8.83 3.55 -4.58
CA ALA A 118 8.04 3.72 -3.35
C ALA A 118 8.11 5.17 -2.82
N ARG A 119 9.29 5.79 -2.83
CA ARG A 119 9.47 7.19 -2.40
C ARG A 119 8.69 8.18 -3.28
N ASN A 120 8.66 7.98 -4.59
CA ASN A 120 7.93 8.86 -5.52
C ASN A 120 6.41 8.88 -5.24
N GLU A 121 5.89 7.87 -4.58
CA GLU A 121 4.48 7.72 -4.22
C GLU A 121 4.24 7.84 -2.70
N ASP A 122 5.28 8.25 -1.93
CA ASP A 122 5.24 8.39 -0.47
C ASP A 122 4.85 7.08 0.27
N ILE A 123 5.24 5.91 -0.30
CA ILE A 123 4.96 4.60 0.27
C ILE A 123 6.14 4.11 1.10
N PRO A 124 5.98 3.83 2.41
CA PRO A 124 7.04 3.26 3.23
C PRO A 124 7.40 1.83 2.79
N VAL A 125 8.70 1.52 2.83
CA VAL A 125 9.23 0.18 2.54
C VAL A 125 9.85 -0.41 3.81
N ILE A 126 9.46 -1.65 4.12
CA ILE A 126 10.02 -2.45 5.20
C ILE A 126 10.73 -3.63 4.56
N PHE A 127 12.04 -3.72 4.73
CA PHE A 127 12.80 -4.90 4.33
C PHE A 127 12.79 -5.94 5.44
N PHE A 128 12.63 -7.21 5.09
CA PHE A 128 12.65 -8.31 6.05
C PHE A 128 13.47 -9.49 5.53
N ASN A 129 14.10 -10.25 6.44
CA ASN A 129 14.98 -11.40 6.17
C ASN A 129 16.19 -11.05 5.26
N ARG A 130 15.96 -10.65 4.02
CA ARG A 130 16.98 -10.22 3.05
C ARG A 130 16.92 -8.70 2.89
N GLU A 131 17.53 -8.00 3.82
CA GLU A 131 17.65 -6.54 3.81
C GLU A 131 18.76 -6.08 2.85
N PRO A 132 18.74 -4.82 2.39
CA PRO A 132 19.85 -4.23 1.61
C PRO A 132 21.20 -4.33 2.31
N VAL A 133 22.29 -4.36 1.55
CA VAL A 133 23.62 -4.27 2.11
C VAL A 133 23.85 -2.89 2.73
N ARG A 134 24.74 -2.83 3.73
CA ARG A 134 24.92 -1.64 4.59
C ARG A 134 25.33 -0.39 3.84
N GLU A 135 26.11 -0.54 2.78
CA GLU A 135 26.60 0.53 1.94
C GLU A 135 25.46 1.30 1.26
N ASP A 136 24.42 0.59 0.85
CA ASP A 136 23.25 1.18 0.21
C ASP A 136 22.36 1.92 1.23
N LEU A 137 22.19 1.37 2.43
CA LEU A 137 21.40 1.99 3.51
C LEU A 137 21.98 3.36 3.91
N MET A 138 23.31 3.50 3.97
CA MET A 138 23.98 4.76 4.33
C MET A 138 23.81 5.86 3.28
N GLN A 139 23.51 5.52 2.02
CA GLN A 139 23.23 6.50 0.98
C GLN A 139 21.81 7.08 1.09
N TRP A 140 20.89 6.36 1.73
CA TRP A 140 19.50 6.79 1.85
C TRP A 140 19.25 7.80 2.97
N GLU A 141 20.10 7.80 4.00
CA GLU A 141 20.04 8.82 5.07
C GLU A 141 20.43 10.22 4.58
N LYS A 142 21.03 10.32 3.40
CA LYS A 142 21.54 11.58 2.82
C LYS A 142 20.63 12.19 1.74
N LEU A 143 19.51 11.54 1.45
CA LEU A 143 18.51 11.97 0.46
C LEU A 143 17.24 12.42 1.13
#